data_c339104a252c6a9dc581a4ac72d66103
#
_entry.id   c339104a252c6a9dc581a4ac72d66103
#
_cell.length_a   1.000
_cell.length_b   1.000
_cell.length_c   1.000
_cell.angle_alpha   90.00
_cell.angle_beta   90.00
_cell.angle_gamma   90.00
#
_symmetry.space_group_name_H-M   'P 1'
#
loop_
_entity.id
_entity.type
_entity.pdbx_description
1 polymer ?
#
loop_
_entity_poly.entity_id
_entity_poly.type
_entity_poly.pdbx_seq_one_letter_code
_entity_poly.pdbx_strand_id
1 'polypeptide(L)'
;MSIKVAVVDNYDSFVYNLVQYLGELGAEPVVVRNDAVDVAGLRALEASALLVSPGPGRPEHAGVSSAAIAELGGEGLPVLGVCLGHQCIGQVFGARVVRAPEIVHGKASPIHHDGRGVFRDLPEVFEATRYHSLVVDADSIPDCLEVTAWTAGGLVMGLRHRTLPIEGVQFHPESILTGAAGHDLLGNFLELAAATASPRR
;
A
#
# COMPACT_ATOMS: atom_id res chain seq x y z
N MET A 1 11.83 16.40 -12.23
CA MET A 1 10.78 15.66 -12.99
C MET A 1 9.77 15.18 -11.98
N SER A 2 8.47 15.28 -12.25
CA SER A 2 7.44 14.72 -11.36
C SER A 2 7.50 13.18 -11.40
N ILE A 3 7.19 12.55 -10.28
CA ILE A 3 7.14 11.08 -10.18
C ILE A 3 5.80 10.64 -10.75
N LYS A 4 5.81 9.86 -11.84
CA LYS A 4 4.59 9.26 -12.38
C LYS A 4 4.25 8.01 -11.54
N VAL A 5 3.04 7.97 -11.00
CA VAL A 5 2.54 6.86 -10.19
C VAL A 5 1.37 6.18 -10.90
N ALA A 6 1.52 4.93 -11.29
CA ALA A 6 0.39 4.12 -11.73
C ALA A 6 -0.48 3.78 -10.51
N VAL A 7 -1.76 4.10 -10.55
CA VAL A 7 -2.73 3.81 -9.49
C VAL A 7 -3.71 2.77 -10.00
N VAL A 8 -3.62 1.55 -9.47
CA VAL A 8 -4.60 0.50 -9.77
C VAL A 8 -5.81 0.69 -8.87
N ASP A 9 -6.93 1.07 -9.48
CA ASP A 9 -8.21 1.29 -8.80
C ASP A 9 -8.99 -0.03 -8.67
N ASN A 10 -9.13 -0.53 -7.47
CA ASN A 10 -9.89 -1.72 -7.11
C ASN A 10 -11.39 -1.41 -6.85
N TYR A 11 -11.96 -0.42 -7.54
CA TYR A 11 -13.35 0.00 -7.36
C TYR A 11 -13.66 0.52 -5.95
N ASP A 12 -12.72 1.29 -5.39
CA ASP A 12 -12.89 1.90 -4.09
C ASP A 12 -13.42 3.34 -4.20
N SER A 13 -14.30 3.71 -3.27
CA SER A 13 -14.89 5.06 -3.23
C SER A 13 -13.86 6.15 -2.85
N PHE A 14 -12.77 5.78 -2.22
CA PHE A 14 -11.76 6.72 -1.69
C PHE A 14 -10.47 6.78 -2.52
N VAL A 15 -10.38 6.04 -3.63
CA VAL A 15 -9.17 6.04 -4.48
C VAL A 15 -8.76 7.46 -4.91
N TYR A 16 -9.73 8.32 -5.21
CA TYR A 16 -9.45 9.69 -5.65
C TYR A 16 -8.91 10.59 -4.53
N ASN A 17 -9.09 10.24 -3.25
CA ASN A 17 -8.40 10.93 -2.16
C ASN A 17 -6.90 10.59 -2.17
N LEU A 18 -6.53 9.33 -2.45
CA LEU A 18 -5.12 8.95 -2.67
C LEU A 18 -4.53 9.70 -3.87
N VAL A 19 -5.27 9.76 -4.98
CA VAL A 19 -4.87 10.48 -6.20
C VAL A 19 -4.65 11.97 -5.89
N GLN A 20 -5.56 12.59 -5.13
CA GLN A 20 -5.44 13.99 -4.74
C GLN A 20 -4.18 14.22 -3.89
N TYR A 21 -3.94 13.41 -2.85
CA TYR A 21 -2.76 13.54 -2.00
C TYR A 21 -1.46 13.35 -2.78
N LEU A 22 -1.40 12.38 -3.69
CA LEU A 22 -0.25 12.21 -4.58
C LEU A 22 -0.03 13.46 -5.46
N GLY A 23 -1.10 14.05 -5.99
CA GLY A 23 -1.03 15.30 -6.77
C GLY A 23 -0.58 16.50 -5.94
N GLU A 24 -1.08 16.65 -4.71
CA GLU A 24 -0.65 17.71 -3.77
C GLU A 24 0.83 17.58 -3.41
N LEU A 25 1.35 16.35 -3.34
CA LEU A 25 2.76 16.04 -3.12
C LEU A 25 3.63 16.18 -4.38
N GLY A 26 3.05 16.64 -5.51
CA GLY A 26 3.77 16.92 -6.76
C GLY A 26 4.01 15.70 -7.66
N ALA A 27 3.36 14.57 -7.40
CA ALA A 27 3.38 13.42 -8.29
C ALA A 27 2.39 13.58 -9.45
N GLU A 28 2.53 12.71 -10.46
CA GLU A 28 1.61 12.56 -11.60
C GLU A 28 0.89 11.20 -11.50
N PRO A 29 -0.26 11.12 -10.81
CA PRO A 29 -0.99 9.87 -10.71
C PRO A 29 -1.76 9.56 -12.00
N VAL A 30 -1.62 8.32 -12.48
CA VAL A 30 -2.35 7.77 -13.64
C VAL A 30 -3.22 6.63 -13.15
N VAL A 31 -4.54 6.84 -13.13
CA VAL A 31 -5.50 5.86 -12.59
C VAL A 31 -5.95 4.91 -13.69
N VAL A 32 -5.89 3.62 -13.39
CA VAL A 32 -6.44 2.55 -14.24
C VAL A 32 -7.26 1.57 -13.40
N ARG A 33 -8.38 1.10 -13.92
CA ARG A 33 -9.19 0.09 -13.26
C ARG A 33 -8.48 -1.26 -13.27
N ASN A 34 -8.64 -2.03 -12.21
CA ASN A 34 -7.97 -3.32 -12.01
C ASN A 34 -8.34 -4.41 -13.05
N ASP A 35 -9.41 -4.22 -13.79
CA ASP A 35 -9.92 -5.09 -14.85
C ASP A 35 -9.81 -4.48 -16.26
N ALA A 36 -9.33 -3.24 -16.39
CA ALA A 36 -9.23 -2.53 -17.66
C ALA A 36 -7.89 -2.75 -18.38
N VAL A 37 -6.88 -3.23 -17.67
CA VAL A 37 -5.52 -3.44 -18.19
C VAL A 37 -4.94 -4.74 -17.62
N ASP A 38 -3.98 -5.29 -18.34
CA ASP A 38 -3.07 -6.32 -17.85
C ASP A 38 -1.73 -5.71 -17.37
N VAL A 39 -0.78 -6.54 -16.95
CA VAL A 39 0.54 -6.08 -16.51
C VAL A 39 1.31 -5.39 -17.63
N ALA A 40 1.14 -5.84 -18.89
CA ALA A 40 1.76 -5.20 -20.05
C ALA A 40 1.21 -3.77 -20.26
N GLY A 41 -0.10 -3.58 -20.09
CA GLY A 41 -0.72 -2.25 -20.12
C GLY A 41 -0.23 -1.32 -19.01
N LEU A 42 -0.06 -1.85 -17.77
CA LEU A 42 0.56 -1.07 -16.69
C LEU A 42 2.02 -0.71 -16.99
N ARG A 43 2.80 -1.64 -17.52
CA ARG A 43 4.19 -1.41 -17.93
C ARG A 43 4.30 -0.32 -19.00
N ALA A 44 3.37 -0.27 -19.95
CA ALA A 44 3.33 0.74 -21.00
C ALA A 44 3.05 2.16 -20.49
N LEU A 45 2.59 2.33 -19.26
CA LEU A 45 2.47 3.64 -18.62
C LEU A 45 3.82 4.26 -18.28
N GLU A 46 4.91 3.47 -18.26
CA GLU A 46 6.25 3.93 -17.86
C GLU A 46 6.26 4.69 -16.53
N ALA A 47 5.48 4.18 -15.57
CA ALA A 47 5.40 4.76 -14.25
C ALA A 47 6.65 4.46 -13.42
N SER A 48 7.02 5.39 -12.56
CA SER A 48 8.16 5.27 -11.63
C SER A 48 7.78 4.57 -10.32
N ALA A 49 6.49 4.39 -10.07
CA ALA A 49 5.95 3.70 -8.90
C ALA A 49 4.54 3.17 -9.17
N LEU A 50 4.12 2.19 -8.37
CA LEU A 50 2.80 1.57 -8.40
C LEU A 50 2.11 1.75 -7.05
N LEU A 51 0.90 2.28 -7.06
CA LEU A 51 0.00 2.28 -5.92
C LEU A 51 -1.17 1.33 -6.21
N VAL A 52 -1.39 0.35 -5.33
CA VAL A 52 -2.54 -0.55 -5.40
C VAL A 52 -3.55 -0.13 -4.35
N SER A 53 -4.72 0.32 -4.80
CA SER A 53 -5.73 0.96 -3.97
C SER A 53 -6.45 0.00 -3.02
N PRO A 54 -7.18 0.54 -2.02
CA PRO A 54 -8.24 -0.19 -1.37
C PRO A 54 -9.25 -0.74 -2.36
N GLY A 55 -10.12 -1.64 -1.90
CA GLY A 55 -11.21 -2.18 -2.69
C GLY A 55 -12.01 -3.23 -1.93
N PRO A 56 -13.17 -3.63 -2.46
CA PRO A 56 -14.00 -4.67 -1.88
C PRO A 56 -13.43 -6.07 -2.13
N GLY A 57 -13.86 -7.02 -1.31
CA GLY A 57 -13.60 -8.44 -1.51
C GLY A 57 -12.24 -8.91 -0.98
N ARG A 58 -11.57 -9.73 -1.76
CA ARG A 58 -10.33 -10.45 -1.41
C ARG A 58 -9.29 -10.29 -2.52
N PRO A 59 -7.99 -10.50 -2.22
CA PRO A 59 -6.93 -10.42 -3.22
C PRO A 59 -7.16 -11.26 -4.48
N GLU A 60 -7.79 -12.42 -4.35
CA GLU A 60 -8.11 -13.32 -5.49
C GLU A 60 -9.03 -12.66 -6.53
N HIS A 61 -9.74 -11.61 -6.14
CA HIS A 61 -10.68 -10.88 -7.00
C HIS A 61 -10.22 -9.45 -7.32
N ALA A 62 -8.95 -9.11 -7.02
CA ALA A 62 -8.39 -7.77 -7.22
C ALA A 62 -7.85 -7.53 -8.65
N GLY A 63 -8.32 -8.29 -9.64
CA GLY A 63 -7.92 -8.12 -11.04
C GLY A 63 -6.41 -8.20 -11.22
N VAL A 64 -5.83 -7.20 -11.90
CA VAL A 64 -4.39 -7.13 -12.19
C VAL A 64 -3.51 -6.87 -10.96
N SER A 65 -4.09 -6.49 -9.82
CA SER A 65 -3.34 -6.00 -8.64
C SER A 65 -2.25 -6.97 -8.17
N SER A 66 -2.59 -8.25 -7.94
CA SER A 66 -1.63 -9.25 -7.46
C SER A 66 -0.54 -9.55 -8.49
N ALA A 67 -0.90 -9.66 -9.78
CA ALA A 67 0.06 -9.88 -10.86
C ALA A 67 1.01 -8.68 -11.01
N ALA A 68 0.49 -7.45 -10.92
CA ALA A 68 1.29 -6.24 -10.98
C ALA A 68 2.31 -6.14 -9.83
N ILE A 69 1.91 -6.49 -8.59
CA ILE A 69 2.82 -6.55 -7.45
C ILE A 69 3.92 -7.60 -7.69
N ALA A 70 3.54 -8.80 -8.14
CA ALA A 70 4.48 -9.90 -8.34
C ALA A 70 5.51 -9.59 -9.45
N GLU A 71 5.04 -9.09 -10.59
CA GLU A 71 5.89 -8.86 -11.76
C GLU A 71 6.63 -7.53 -11.67
N LEU A 72 5.90 -6.40 -11.62
CA LEU A 72 6.53 -5.08 -11.63
C LEU A 72 7.29 -4.79 -10.33
N GLY A 73 6.70 -5.14 -9.19
CA GLY A 73 7.36 -5.03 -7.89
C GLY A 73 8.57 -5.98 -7.79
N GLY A 74 8.45 -7.21 -8.31
CA GLY A 74 9.55 -8.17 -8.39
C GLY A 74 10.73 -7.71 -9.26
N GLU A 75 10.48 -6.87 -10.25
CA GLU A 75 11.49 -6.21 -11.08
C GLU A 75 12.11 -4.97 -10.40
N GLY A 76 11.62 -4.58 -9.23
CA GLY A 76 12.14 -3.46 -8.45
C GLY A 76 11.37 -2.15 -8.62
N LEU A 77 10.20 -2.16 -9.25
CA LEU A 77 9.32 -0.99 -9.23
C LEU A 77 8.83 -0.75 -7.79
N PRO A 78 8.96 0.46 -7.22
CA PRO A 78 8.40 0.79 -5.92
C PRO A 78 6.88 0.59 -5.88
N VAL A 79 6.41 -0.15 -4.87
CA VAL A 79 4.99 -0.48 -4.70
C VAL A 79 4.52 -0.06 -3.32
N LEU A 80 3.37 0.63 -3.27
CA LEU A 80 2.58 0.81 -2.06
C LEU A 80 1.22 0.15 -2.22
N GLY A 81 0.90 -0.82 -1.36
CA GLY A 81 -0.43 -1.42 -1.27
C GLY A 81 -1.23 -0.84 -0.12
N VAL A 82 -2.47 -0.39 -0.37
CA VAL A 82 -3.37 0.15 0.65
C VAL A 82 -4.56 -0.76 0.83
N CYS A 83 -4.84 -1.17 2.06
CA CYS A 83 -5.95 -2.04 2.48
C CYS A 83 -6.00 -3.34 1.67
N LEU A 84 -6.83 -3.46 0.63
CA LEU A 84 -6.82 -4.62 -0.28
C LEU A 84 -5.45 -4.80 -0.95
N GLY A 85 -4.78 -3.71 -1.36
CA GLY A 85 -3.44 -3.76 -1.93
C GLY A 85 -2.39 -4.31 -0.96
N HIS A 86 -2.48 -3.98 0.32
CA HIS A 86 -1.64 -4.59 1.37
C HIS A 86 -1.90 -6.10 1.51
N GLN A 87 -3.16 -6.53 1.46
CA GLN A 87 -3.52 -7.94 1.49
C GLN A 87 -3.02 -8.68 0.24
N CYS A 88 -3.06 -8.03 -0.94
CA CYS A 88 -2.44 -8.56 -2.16
C CYS A 88 -0.93 -8.78 -1.98
N ILE A 89 -0.20 -7.83 -1.37
CA ILE A 89 1.22 -8.00 -1.05
C ILE A 89 1.41 -9.24 -0.16
N GLY A 90 0.69 -9.33 0.95
CA GLY A 90 0.77 -10.49 1.82
C GLY A 90 0.59 -11.81 1.06
N GLN A 91 -0.47 -11.92 0.27
CA GLN A 91 -0.81 -13.13 -0.47
C GLN A 91 0.21 -13.47 -1.57
N VAL A 92 0.67 -12.48 -2.34
CA VAL A 92 1.67 -12.67 -3.42
C VAL A 92 2.94 -13.33 -2.89
N PHE A 93 3.38 -12.93 -1.70
CA PHE A 93 4.59 -13.48 -1.08
C PHE A 93 4.34 -14.68 -0.17
N GLY A 94 3.09 -15.18 -0.07
CA GLY A 94 2.77 -16.46 0.57
C GLY A 94 2.11 -16.36 1.95
N ALA A 95 1.80 -15.17 2.44
CA ALA A 95 1.01 -15.01 3.66
C ALA A 95 -0.48 -15.28 3.40
N ARG A 96 -1.19 -15.73 4.43
CA ARG A 96 -2.63 -15.94 4.38
C ARG A 96 -3.39 -14.66 4.71
N VAL A 97 -4.52 -14.45 4.03
CA VAL A 97 -5.49 -13.41 4.36
C VAL A 97 -6.71 -14.06 5.02
N VAL A 98 -6.95 -13.70 6.27
CA VAL A 98 -7.96 -14.32 7.14
C VAL A 98 -8.98 -13.29 7.63
N ARG A 99 -10.09 -13.76 8.22
CA ARG A 99 -11.02 -12.85 8.90
C ARG A 99 -10.36 -12.23 10.12
N ALA A 100 -10.49 -10.92 10.25
CA ALA A 100 -10.06 -10.22 11.45
C ALA A 100 -10.92 -10.67 12.66
N PRO A 101 -10.36 -10.70 13.87
CA PRO A 101 -11.11 -11.03 15.08
C PRO A 101 -12.21 -9.99 15.36
N GLU A 102 -12.07 -8.79 14.83
CA GLU A 102 -13.07 -7.71 14.90
C GLU A 102 -13.28 -7.10 13.51
N ILE A 103 -14.52 -6.73 13.21
CA ILE A 103 -14.86 -5.96 12.01
C ILE A 103 -14.77 -4.48 12.39
N VAL A 104 -13.91 -3.74 11.69
CA VAL A 104 -13.77 -2.30 11.88
C VAL A 104 -14.22 -1.58 10.64
N HIS A 105 -15.11 -0.59 10.81
CA HIS A 105 -15.64 0.20 9.69
C HIS A 105 -15.72 1.67 10.08
N GLY A 106 -14.82 2.49 9.49
CA GLY A 106 -14.80 3.94 9.68
C GLY A 106 -14.37 4.41 11.07
N LYS A 107 -13.64 3.59 11.82
CA LYS A 107 -13.10 3.96 13.13
C LYS A 107 -11.60 4.16 13.05
N ALA A 108 -11.11 5.21 13.71
CA ALA A 108 -9.69 5.39 13.93
C ALA A 108 -9.20 4.44 15.04
N SER A 109 -7.99 4.00 14.91
CA SER A 109 -7.29 3.15 15.90
C SER A 109 -5.84 3.58 16.00
N PRO A 110 -5.24 3.50 17.20
CA PRO A 110 -3.81 3.75 17.37
C PRO A 110 -3.00 2.70 16.59
N ILE A 111 -2.07 3.19 15.77
CA ILE A 111 -1.14 2.38 14.97
C ILE A 111 0.26 2.58 15.51
N HIS A 112 0.89 1.49 15.92
CA HIS A 112 2.31 1.41 16.25
C HIS A 112 3.08 1.01 15.00
N HIS A 113 4.33 1.46 14.86
CA HIS A 113 5.16 1.14 13.69
C HIS A 113 6.66 1.16 14.02
N ASP A 114 7.47 0.66 13.08
CA ASP A 114 8.92 0.54 13.25
C ASP A 114 9.70 1.83 12.94
N GLY A 115 9.05 2.90 12.50
CA GLY A 115 9.67 4.19 12.17
C GLY A 115 10.53 4.20 10.91
N ARG A 116 10.42 3.18 10.04
CA ARG A 116 11.23 3.04 8.82
C ARG A 116 10.36 3.00 7.56
N GLY A 117 11.00 3.20 6.39
CA GLY A 117 10.33 3.17 5.10
C GLY A 117 9.23 4.22 5.02
N VAL A 118 8.01 3.83 4.69
CA VAL A 118 6.87 4.75 4.61
C VAL A 118 6.46 5.35 5.97
N PHE A 119 6.95 4.79 7.08
CA PHE A 119 6.70 5.29 8.44
C PHE A 119 7.81 6.22 8.97
N ARG A 120 8.82 6.56 8.15
CA ARG A 120 9.91 7.42 8.57
C ARG A 120 9.37 8.80 9.01
N ASP A 121 9.91 9.32 10.11
CA ASP A 121 9.58 10.63 10.68
C ASP A 121 8.11 10.85 11.06
N LEU A 122 7.29 9.79 11.08
CA LEU A 122 5.93 9.83 11.63
C LEU A 122 5.96 9.78 13.17
N PRO A 123 4.90 10.29 13.84
CA PRO A 123 4.75 10.10 15.29
C PRO A 123 4.80 8.61 15.65
N GLU A 124 5.47 8.25 16.76
CA GLU A 124 5.65 6.87 17.21
C GLU A 124 4.35 6.05 17.26
N VAL A 125 3.24 6.73 17.56
CA VAL A 125 1.88 6.20 17.47
C VAL A 125 1.00 7.27 16.85
N PHE A 126 0.21 6.92 15.86
CA PHE A 126 -0.77 7.83 15.26
C PHE A 126 -2.12 7.14 15.05
N GLU A 127 -3.18 7.94 14.98
CA GLU A 127 -4.52 7.43 14.71
C GLU A 127 -4.70 7.21 13.21
N ALA A 128 -5.19 6.03 12.80
CA ALA A 128 -5.52 5.76 11.42
C ALA A 128 -6.88 5.08 11.26
N THR A 129 -7.58 5.47 10.22
CA THR A 129 -8.90 4.93 9.90
C THR A 129 -8.81 3.53 9.32
N ARG A 130 -9.69 2.66 9.80
CA ARG A 130 -9.77 1.26 9.37
C ARG A 130 -11.15 0.95 8.79
N TYR A 131 -11.16 0.23 7.64
CA TYR A 131 -12.36 -0.23 6.94
C TYR A 131 -12.19 -1.68 6.48
N HIS A 132 -11.84 -2.60 7.40
CA HIS A 132 -11.54 -3.97 6.99
C HIS A 132 -12.16 -5.02 7.91
N SER A 133 -12.55 -6.13 7.31
CA SER A 133 -12.98 -7.36 7.97
C SER A 133 -11.96 -8.51 7.76
N LEU A 134 -10.95 -8.27 6.95
CA LEU A 134 -9.86 -9.19 6.65
C LEU A 134 -8.53 -8.58 7.09
N VAL A 135 -7.57 -9.43 7.43
CA VAL A 135 -6.19 -9.07 7.80
C VAL A 135 -5.22 -10.11 7.27
N VAL A 136 -3.96 -9.71 7.11
CA VAL A 136 -2.88 -10.67 6.92
C VAL A 136 -2.63 -11.39 8.25
N ASP A 137 -2.61 -12.72 8.21
CA ASP A 137 -2.35 -13.58 9.36
C ASP A 137 -0.88 -13.50 9.76
N ALA A 138 -0.63 -12.99 10.97
CA ALA A 138 0.72 -12.80 11.49
C ALA A 138 1.55 -14.08 11.54
N ASP A 139 0.91 -15.23 11.84
CA ASP A 139 1.56 -16.53 11.94
C ASP A 139 1.93 -17.14 10.57
N SER A 140 1.53 -16.49 9.47
CA SER A 140 1.77 -16.94 8.11
C SER A 140 2.76 -16.09 7.33
N ILE A 141 3.32 -15.06 7.95
CA ILE A 141 4.21 -14.12 7.26
C ILE A 141 5.53 -14.83 6.93
N PRO A 142 5.90 -14.88 5.62
CA PRO A 142 7.13 -15.54 5.21
C PRO A 142 8.38 -14.69 5.50
N ASP A 143 9.55 -15.33 5.49
CA ASP A 143 10.83 -14.69 5.82
C ASP A 143 11.18 -13.49 4.91
N CYS A 144 10.65 -13.41 3.70
CA CYS A 144 10.89 -12.29 2.78
C CYS A 144 10.12 -11.02 3.16
N LEU A 145 9.09 -11.12 4.03
CA LEU A 145 8.34 -9.98 4.54
C LEU A 145 8.69 -9.69 6.00
N GLU A 146 8.49 -8.46 6.41
CA GLU A 146 8.52 -8.03 7.80
C GLU A 146 7.28 -7.22 8.15
N VAL A 147 6.79 -7.38 9.38
CA VAL A 147 5.71 -6.55 9.93
C VAL A 147 6.31 -5.21 10.31
N THR A 148 5.74 -4.14 9.80
CA THR A 148 6.24 -2.77 10.01
C THR A 148 5.29 -1.91 10.81
N ALA A 149 4.00 -2.31 10.92
CA ALA A 149 3.02 -1.63 11.75
C ALA A 149 1.99 -2.62 12.32
N TRP A 150 1.44 -2.29 13.51
CA TRP A 150 0.51 -3.15 14.23
C TRP A 150 -0.42 -2.35 15.15
N THR A 151 -1.57 -2.94 15.49
CA THR A 151 -2.43 -2.42 16.57
C THR A 151 -1.93 -2.90 17.93
N ALA A 152 -2.39 -2.30 19.03
CA ALA A 152 -2.10 -2.78 20.40
C ALA A 152 -2.48 -4.25 20.62
N GLY A 153 -3.47 -4.76 19.88
CA GLY A 153 -3.87 -6.18 19.89
C GLY A 153 -3.03 -7.09 18.99
N GLY A 154 -1.97 -6.58 18.36
CA GLY A 154 -1.05 -7.36 17.52
C GLY A 154 -1.56 -7.65 16.10
N LEU A 155 -2.64 -6.99 15.63
CA LEU A 155 -3.07 -7.13 14.24
C LEU A 155 -2.06 -6.46 13.31
N VAL A 156 -1.70 -7.14 12.23
CA VAL A 156 -0.79 -6.63 11.21
C VAL A 156 -1.44 -5.44 10.48
N MET A 157 -0.78 -4.29 10.56
CA MET A 157 -1.22 -3.04 9.94
C MET A 157 -0.22 -2.50 8.91
N GLY A 158 0.97 -3.07 8.82
CA GLY A 158 1.96 -2.74 7.82
C GLY A 158 2.87 -3.93 7.50
N LEU A 159 3.27 -4.02 6.24
CA LEU A 159 4.23 -5.00 5.71
C LEU A 159 5.28 -4.30 4.85
N ARG A 160 6.49 -4.83 4.87
CA ARG A 160 7.58 -4.45 3.96
C ARG A 160 8.27 -5.70 3.44
N HIS A 161 8.61 -5.71 2.15
CA HIS A 161 9.52 -6.72 1.61
C HIS A 161 10.96 -6.36 1.97
N ARG A 162 11.75 -7.35 2.43
CA ARG A 162 13.09 -7.11 2.99
C ARG A 162 14.12 -6.61 1.97
N THR A 163 13.93 -6.90 0.69
CA THR A 163 14.91 -6.59 -0.38
C THR A 163 14.32 -5.83 -1.56
N LEU A 164 13.00 -5.92 -1.78
CA LEU A 164 12.30 -5.19 -2.84
C LEU A 164 11.67 -3.91 -2.27
N PRO A 165 11.52 -2.86 -3.06
CA PRO A 165 10.90 -1.61 -2.63
C PRO A 165 9.36 -1.73 -2.58
N ILE A 166 8.85 -2.69 -1.82
CA ILE A 166 7.43 -3.01 -1.70
C ILE A 166 7.01 -2.85 -0.25
N GLU A 167 6.05 -1.96 -0.02
CA GLU A 167 5.44 -1.72 1.28
C GLU A 167 3.91 -1.73 1.19
N GLY A 168 3.25 -2.03 2.29
CA GLY A 168 1.79 -2.02 2.34
C GLY A 168 1.27 -1.64 3.71
N VAL A 169 0.12 -0.97 3.74
CA VAL A 169 -0.59 -0.57 4.95
C VAL A 169 -2.04 -1.04 4.92
N GLN A 170 -2.52 -1.61 6.02
CA GLN A 170 -3.89 -2.13 6.14
C GLN A 170 -4.92 -1.03 6.38
N PHE A 171 -4.51 0.08 6.97
CA PHE A 171 -5.35 1.25 7.23
C PHE A 171 -5.43 2.16 6.00
N HIS A 172 -6.25 3.22 6.09
CA HIS A 172 -6.51 4.17 5.02
C HIS A 172 -5.76 5.49 5.26
N PRO A 173 -4.59 5.70 4.65
CA PRO A 173 -3.83 6.94 4.79
C PRO A 173 -4.54 8.15 4.18
N GLU A 174 -5.43 7.93 3.20
CA GLU A 174 -6.20 8.96 2.52
C GLU A 174 -7.41 9.46 3.31
N SER A 175 -7.72 8.82 4.44
CA SER A 175 -8.84 9.23 5.28
C SER A 175 -8.52 10.52 6.04
N ILE A 176 -9.47 11.43 6.06
CA ILE A 176 -9.34 12.70 6.79
C ILE A 176 -9.07 12.49 8.30
N LEU A 177 -9.54 11.38 8.87
CA LEU A 177 -9.29 11.05 10.28
C LEU A 177 -7.88 10.50 10.52
N THR A 178 -7.16 10.05 9.48
CA THR A 178 -5.74 9.70 9.57
C THR A 178 -4.88 10.96 9.55
N GLY A 179 -5.37 12.03 8.96
CA GLY A 179 -4.77 13.36 9.02
C GLY A 179 -3.38 13.46 8.39
N ALA A 180 -2.53 14.30 9.00
CA ALA A 180 -1.19 14.59 8.48
C ALA A 180 -0.32 13.33 8.34
N ALA A 181 -0.42 12.36 9.25
CA ALA A 181 0.38 11.14 9.19
C ALA A 181 0.13 10.35 7.90
N GLY A 182 -1.11 10.35 7.38
CA GLY A 182 -1.43 9.71 6.11
C GLY A 182 -0.80 10.42 4.91
N HIS A 183 -0.80 11.75 4.91
CA HIS A 183 -0.17 12.57 3.88
C HIS A 183 1.37 12.39 3.88
N ASP A 184 1.98 12.43 5.07
CA ASP A 184 3.42 12.25 5.23
C ASP A 184 3.87 10.84 4.82
N LEU A 185 3.06 9.81 5.12
CA LEU A 185 3.29 8.44 4.67
C LEU A 185 3.35 8.33 3.14
N LEU A 186 2.43 8.98 2.43
CA LEU A 186 2.44 9.03 0.97
C LEU A 186 3.65 9.81 0.44
N GLY A 187 4.06 10.88 1.14
CA GLY A 187 5.29 11.60 0.85
C GLY A 187 6.53 10.69 0.93
N ASN A 188 6.64 9.91 2.00
CA ASN A 188 7.71 8.93 2.18
C ASN A 188 7.73 7.87 1.06
N PHE A 189 6.56 7.42 0.62
CA PHE A 189 6.47 6.52 -0.55
C PHE A 189 7.01 7.17 -1.82
N LEU A 190 6.69 8.43 -2.09
CA LEU A 190 7.23 9.14 -3.26
C LEU A 190 8.75 9.34 -3.16
N GLU A 191 9.29 9.56 -1.97
CA GLU A 191 10.75 9.63 -1.77
C GLU A 191 11.42 8.28 -2.03
N LEU A 192 10.82 7.17 -1.60
CA LEU A 192 11.28 5.82 -1.93
C LEU A 192 11.31 5.61 -3.45
N ALA A 193 10.26 6.06 -4.16
CA ALA A 193 10.17 5.98 -5.61
C ALA A 193 11.28 6.81 -6.29
N ALA A 194 11.52 8.04 -5.82
CA ALA A 194 12.59 8.90 -6.34
C ALA A 194 13.98 8.30 -6.15
N ALA A 195 14.23 7.73 -4.98
CA ALA A 195 15.51 7.10 -4.65
C ALA A 195 15.80 5.87 -5.52
N THR A 196 14.75 5.11 -5.86
CA THR A 196 14.86 3.90 -6.69
C THR A 196 15.07 4.25 -8.17
N ALA A 197 14.46 5.33 -8.65
CA ALA A 197 14.60 5.81 -10.03
C ALA A 197 16.00 6.41 -10.33
N SER A 198 16.73 6.83 -9.30
CA SER A 198 18.09 7.34 -9.46
C SER A 198 19.06 6.20 -9.73
N PRO A 199 19.87 6.24 -10.80
CA PRO A 199 20.86 5.18 -11.05
C PRO A 199 21.83 5.10 -9.85
N ARG A 200 21.98 3.90 -9.28
CA ARG A 200 23.01 3.64 -8.26
C ARG A 200 24.37 3.98 -8.87
N ARG A 201 25.01 5.04 -8.38
CA ARG A 201 26.40 5.39 -8.74
C ARG A 201 27.37 4.37 -8.20
#